data_f625dbb1f73d29963732e6dab9060969
#
_entry.id   f625dbb1f73d29963732e6dab9060969
#
_cell.length_a   1.000
_cell.length_b   1.000
_cell.length_c   1.000
_cell.angle_alpha   90.00
_cell.angle_beta   90.00
_cell.angle_gamma   90.00
#
_symmetry.space_group_name_H-M   'P 1'
#
loop_
_entity.id
_entity.type
_entity.pdbx_description
1 polymer ?
#
loop_
_entity_poly.entity_id
_entity_poly.type
_entity_poly.pdbx_seq_one_letter_code
_entity_poly.pdbx_strand_id
1 'polypeptide(L)'
;MCFLVSCLQPQLSARLEQLKLVSTAEQFRSELSGVYLRRVREDVLTELPDLIEKEQWCELGSAEQSIYREAVESGNLMAIRQVSWQVPDLKDSSKAMRLLEICENAKEQGRKVIVFSFFRNTLEKVCTLLGDRCSQIISGDISPAVRQQIVDEFNAAEAGVVLVSQVQAGGTGLNIQAASVVVFCEPQLTPAIENQAIARAYRMGQTRDVLVDRLLADETIDERMLEILSAKQKEFDAFAEDSVIGDLQMQSDTSWLTKLVQEEQSRLGQQ
;
A
#
# COMPACT_ATOMS: atom_id res chain seq x y z
N MET A 1 2.57 17.09 13.75
CA MET A 1 1.69 18.29 13.68
C MET A 1 2.10 19.34 14.70
N CYS A 2 2.06 19.08 16.01
CA CYS A 2 2.43 20.11 17.04
C CYS A 2 3.80 20.75 16.79
N PHE A 3 4.80 20.00 16.31
CA PHE A 3 6.11 20.55 15.95
C PHE A 3 6.01 21.56 14.80
N LEU A 4 5.26 21.27 13.74
CA LEU A 4 5.05 22.22 12.63
C LEU A 4 4.30 23.47 13.08
N VAL A 5 3.29 23.31 13.93
CA VAL A 5 2.56 24.44 14.52
C VAL A 5 3.45 25.26 15.43
N SER A 6 4.37 24.63 16.20
CA SER A 6 5.34 25.35 17.05
C SER A 6 6.30 26.23 16.24
N CYS A 7 6.63 25.82 15.00
CA CYS A 7 7.46 26.63 14.11
C CYS A 7 6.72 27.84 13.53
N LEU A 8 5.40 27.70 13.29
CA LEU A 8 4.57 28.75 12.68
C LEU A 8 3.93 29.67 13.71
N GLN A 9 3.43 29.10 14.80
CA GLN A 9 2.73 29.81 15.89
C GLN A 9 3.04 29.18 17.25
N PRO A 10 4.15 29.58 17.94
CA PRO A 10 4.57 28.98 19.20
C PRO A 10 3.52 29.06 20.33
N GLN A 11 2.73 30.14 20.35
CA GLN A 11 1.71 30.34 21.38
C GLN A 11 0.55 29.34 21.21
N LEU A 12 0.20 28.97 19.98
CA LEU A 12 -0.81 27.98 19.67
C LEU A 12 -0.33 26.56 20.04
N SER A 13 0.97 26.29 19.86
CA SER A 13 1.55 25.00 20.23
C SER A 13 1.40 24.67 21.71
N ALA A 14 1.69 25.63 22.57
CA ALA A 14 1.54 25.44 24.02
C ALA A 14 0.07 25.17 24.43
N ARG A 15 -0.88 25.82 23.77
CA ARG A 15 -2.31 25.62 23.99
C ARG A 15 -2.76 24.25 23.48
N LEU A 16 -2.29 23.80 22.33
CA LEU A 16 -2.58 22.49 21.77
C LEU A 16 -2.03 21.34 22.62
N GLU A 17 -0.86 21.52 23.25
CA GLU A 17 -0.32 20.51 24.18
C GLU A 17 -1.17 20.34 25.44
N GLN A 18 -1.74 21.40 25.94
CA GLN A 18 -2.70 21.34 27.06
C GLN A 18 -4.01 20.67 26.65
N LEU A 19 -4.48 20.91 25.44
CA LEU A 19 -5.71 20.33 24.91
C LEU A 19 -5.60 18.82 24.60
N LYS A 20 -4.42 18.29 24.30
CA LYS A 20 -4.18 16.86 24.07
C LYS A 20 -4.66 15.95 25.21
N LEU A 21 -4.72 16.45 26.42
CA LEU A 21 -5.06 15.66 27.61
C LEU A 21 -6.54 15.72 27.99
N VAL A 22 -7.34 16.67 27.48
CA VAL A 22 -8.66 16.99 28.06
C VAL A 22 -9.74 17.32 27.03
N SER A 23 -9.42 17.52 25.73
CA SER A 23 -10.38 18.05 24.76
C SER A 23 -10.99 17.02 23.81
N THR A 24 -12.23 17.31 23.37
CA THR A 24 -12.84 16.61 22.24
C THR A 24 -12.12 16.97 20.92
N ALA A 25 -12.17 16.09 19.95
CA ALA A 25 -11.61 16.29 18.62
C ALA A 25 -12.07 17.59 17.95
N GLU A 26 -13.30 18.00 18.20
CA GLU A 26 -13.92 19.23 17.69
C GLU A 26 -13.26 20.50 18.22
N GLN A 27 -12.94 20.55 19.52
CA GLN A 27 -12.22 21.69 20.12
C GLN A 27 -10.80 21.81 19.58
N PHE A 28 -10.11 20.69 19.42
CA PHE A 28 -8.76 20.66 18.86
C PHE A 28 -8.73 21.17 17.39
N ARG A 29 -9.73 20.79 16.60
CA ARG A 29 -9.91 21.24 15.21
C ARG A 29 -10.19 22.72 15.12
N SER A 30 -11.09 23.23 15.95
CA SER A 30 -11.41 24.67 16.02
C SER A 30 -10.18 25.52 16.26
N GLU A 31 -9.29 25.09 17.17
CA GLU A 31 -8.04 25.80 17.45
C GLU A 31 -7.00 25.67 16.31
N LEU A 32 -7.02 24.59 15.55
CA LEU A 32 -6.13 24.39 14.41
C LEU A 32 -6.61 25.07 13.11
N SER A 33 -7.88 25.45 13.03
CA SER A 33 -8.50 25.93 11.79
C SER A 33 -7.79 27.13 11.15
N GLY A 34 -7.09 27.95 11.94
CA GLY A 34 -6.32 29.09 11.44
C GLY A 34 -4.97 28.75 10.79
N VAL A 35 -4.43 27.53 11.03
CA VAL A 35 -3.08 27.12 10.55
C VAL A 35 -3.10 25.80 9.80
N TYR A 36 -4.22 25.09 9.77
CA TYR A 36 -4.36 23.80 9.12
C TYR A 36 -5.57 23.80 8.19
N LEU A 37 -5.30 23.57 6.92
CA LEU A 37 -6.32 23.36 5.89
C LEU A 37 -6.19 21.94 5.36
N ARG A 38 -7.16 21.07 5.66
CA ARG A 38 -7.31 19.77 5.01
C ARG A 38 -8.31 19.88 3.87
N ARG A 39 -7.94 19.37 2.72
CA ARG A 39 -8.85 19.19 1.60
C ARG A 39 -8.84 17.71 1.23
N VAL A 40 -10.01 17.12 1.14
CA VAL A 40 -10.15 15.76 0.63
C VAL A 40 -10.09 15.84 -0.89
N ARG A 41 -9.56 14.82 -1.53
CA ARG A 41 -9.32 14.83 -2.97
C ARG A 41 -10.64 14.96 -3.74
N GLU A 42 -11.69 14.29 -3.28
CA GLU A 42 -13.02 14.28 -3.85
C GLU A 42 -13.65 15.68 -3.88
N ASP A 43 -13.34 16.52 -2.90
CA ASP A 43 -13.86 17.89 -2.80
C ASP A 43 -13.18 18.87 -3.79
N VAL A 44 -11.97 18.54 -4.26
CA VAL A 44 -11.12 19.49 -4.99
C VAL A 44 -10.92 19.09 -6.44
N LEU A 45 -11.01 17.81 -6.77
CA LEU A 45 -10.68 17.27 -8.09
C LEU A 45 -11.90 16.56 -8.72
N THR A 46 -12.89 17.35 -9.14
CA THR A 46 -14.09 16.86 -9.85
C THR A 46 -13.80 16.33 -11.26
N GLU A 47 -12.61 16.54 -11.78
CA GLU A 47 -12.20 16.16 -13.14
C GLU A 47 -11.35 14.87 -13.19
N LEU A 48 -11.11 14.20 -12.05
CA LEU A 48 -10.39 12.92 -12.05
C LEU A 48 -11.30 11.81 -12.57
N PRO A 49 -10.73 10.89 -13.39
CA PRO A 49 -11.40 9.63 -13.76
C PRO A 49 -11.69 8.78 -12.53
N ASP A 50 -12.44 7.69 -12.72
CA ASP A 50 -12.80 6.80 -11.63
C ASP A 50 -11.58 6.07 -11.04
N LEU A 51 -11.63 5.84 -9.72
CA LEU A 51 -10.72 4.94 -8.99
C LEU A 51 -11.48 3.65 -8.67
N ILE A 52 -11.05 2.55 -9.28
CA ILE A 52 -11.72 1.25 -9.16
C ILE A 52 -10.80 0.31 -8.41
N GLU A 53 -11.18 -0.04 -7.19
CA GLU A 53 -10.40 -0.92 -6.32
C GLU A 53 -10.98 -2.34 -6.34
N LYS A 54 -10.10 -3.35 -6.48
CA LYS A 54 -10.45 -4.77 -6.56
C LYS A 54 -9.56 -5.60 -5.66
N GLU A 55 -10.18 -6.52 -4.96
CA GLU A 55 -9.52 -7.60 -4.24
C GLU A 55 -9.39 -8.80 -5.18
N GLN A 56 -8.17 -9.28 -5.37
CA GLN A 56 -7.84 -10.41 -6.22
C GLN A 56 -7.48 -11.60 -5.32
N TRP A 57 -8.49 -12.34 -4.92
CA TRP A 57 -8.34 -13.52 -4.08
C TRP A 57 -7.71 -14.66 -4.87
N CYS A 58 -6.65 -15.24 -4.32
CA CYS A 58 -5.84 -16.30 -4.90
C CYS A 58 -5.84 -17.51 -3.96
N GLU A 59 -6.36 -18.63 -4.43
CA GLU A 59 -6.36 -19.88 -3.69
C GLU A 59 -4.93 -20.47 -3.69
N LEU A 60 -4.40 -20.80 -2.50
CA LEU A 60 -3.06 -21.34 -2.37
C LEU A 60 -2.98 -22.76 -2.93
N GLY A 61 -2.02 -23.00 -3.83
CA GLY A 61 -1.66 -24.34 -4.29
C GLY A 61 -0.98 -25.15 -3.18
N SER A 62 -0.84 -26.46 -3.38
CA SER A 62 -0.28 -27.38 -2.37
C SER A 62 1.15 -26.99 -1.91
N ALA A 63 1.98 -26.50 -2.84
CA ALA A 63 3.33 -26.03 -2.51
C ALA A 63 3.29 -24.77 -1.62
N GLU A 64 2.42 -23.81 -1.93
CA GLU A 64 2.23 -22.59 -1.15
C GLU A 64 1.66 -22.93 0.23
N GLN A 65 0.68 -23.84 0.33
CA GLN A 65 0.10 -24.26 1.61
C GLN A 65 1.14 -24.89 2.55
N SER A 66 2.07 -25.70 2.01
CA SER A 66 3.15 -26.27 2.79
C SER A 66 4.07 -25.19 3.37
N ILE A 67 4.48 -24.25 2.53
CA ILE A 67 5.32 -23.11 2.94
C ILE A 67 4.58 -22.21 3.94
N TYR A 68 3.26 -22.04 3.75
CA TYR A 68 2.43 -21.24 4.65
C TYR A 68 2.40 -21.84 6.06
N ARG A 69 2.16 -23.14 6.19
CA ARG A 69 2.15 -23.83 7.49
C ARG A 69 3.49 -23.68 8.20
N GLU A 70 4.60 -23.93 7.50
CA GLU A 70 5.95 -23.78 8.06
C GLU A 70 6.21 -22.33 8.51
N ALA A 71 5.82 -21.33 7.72
CA ALA A 71 5.97 -19.94 8.05
C ALA A 71 5.14 -19.54 9.29
N VAL A 72 3.90 -20.04 9.41
CA VAL A 72 3.03 -19.80 10.56
C VAL A 72 3.59 -20.47 11.82
N GLU A 73 4.04 -21.73 11.72
CA GLU A 73 4.68 -22.45 12.84
C GLU A 73 5.91 -21.71 13.36
N SER A 74 6.71 -21.12 12.47
CA SER A 74 7.89 -20.33 12.85
C SER A 74 7.52 -18.98 13.52
N GLY A 75 6.28 -18.55 13.43
CA GLY A 75 5.81 -17.27 13.95
C GLY A 75 6.37 -16.05 13.21
N ASN A 76 6.97 -16.25 12.04
CA ASN A 76 7.59 -15.17 11.27
C ASN A 76 6.59 -14.48 10.35
N LEU A 77 5.97 -13.39 10.81
CA LEU A 77 5.00 -12.63 10.06
C LEU A 77 5.51 -12.20 8.66
N MET A 78 6.79 -11.83 8.55
CA MET A 78 7.34 -11.37 7.25
C MET A 78 7.45 -12.52 6.26
N ALA A 79 7.73 -13.75 6.73
CA ALA A 79 7.69 -14.94 5.89
C ALA A 79 6.26 -15.30 5.49
N ILE A 80 5.32 -15.26 6.44
CA ILE A 80 3.90 -15.55 6.20
C ILE A 80 3.34 -14.65 5.08
N ARG A 81 3.63 -13.35 5.10
CA ARG A 81 3.17 -12.37 4.11
C ARG A 81 3.77 -12.57 2.70
N GLN A 82 4.84 -13.33 2.57
CA GLN A 82 5.54 -13.57 1.30
C GLN A 82 5.29 -14.98 0.73
N VAL A 83 4.46 -15.80 1.36
CA VAL A 83 4.35 -17.23 1.08
C VAL A 83 4.19 -17.54 -0.40
N SER A 84 3.25 -16.90 -1.09
CA SER A 84 3.04 -17.13 -2.52
C SER A 84 4.28 -16.81 -3.38
N TRP A 85 5.15 -15.95 -2.89
CA TRP A 85 6.40 -15.57 -3.55
C TRP A 85 7.61 -16.45 -3.13
N GLN A 86 7.44 -17.38 -2.17
CA GLN A 86 8.53 -18.25 -1.69
C GLN A 86 8.61 -19.62 -2.40
N VAL A 87 7.66 -19.93 -3.27
CA VAL A 87 7.68 -21.17 -4.06
C VAL A 87 8.93 -21.27 -4.93
N PRO A 88 9.48 -22.48 -5.15
CA PRO A 88 10.65 -22.68 -6.00
C PRO A 88 10.42 -22.32 -7.47
N ASP A 89 9.25 -22.69 -8.02
CA ASP A 89 8.83 -22.30 -9.36
C ASP A 89 7.66 -21.32 -9.26
N LEU A 90 7.79 -20.13 -9.84
CA LEU A 90 6.74 -19.10 -9.82
C LEU A 90 5.46 -19.52 -10.56
N LYS A 91 5.51 -20.58 -11.36
CA LYS A 91 4.30 -21.19 -11.96
C LYS A 91 3.37 -21.81 -10.93
N ASP A 92 3.94 -22.21 -9.78
CA ASP A 92 3.19 -22.75 -8.64
C ASP A 92 2.70 -21.67 -7.69
N SER A 93 2.97 -20.39 -8.00
CA SER A 93 2.51 -19.23 -7.23
C SER A 93 1.18 -18.73 -7.75
N SER A 94 0.14 -18.83 -6.94
CA SER A 94 -1.19 -18.33 -7.26
C SER A 94 -1.20 -16.81 -7.52
N LYS A 95 -0.53 -16.03 -6.66
CA LYS A 95 -0.41 -14.57 -6.83
C LYS A 95 0.45 -14.19 -8.05
N ALA A 96 1.51 -14.95 -8.37
CA ALA A 96 2.33 -14.68 -9.55
C ALA A 96 1.54 -14.92 -10.85
N MET A 97 0.77 -16.01 -10.91
CA MET A 97 -0.09 -16.27 -12.07
C MET A 97 -1.16 -15.19 -12.23
N ARG A 98 -1.78 -14.77 -11.13
CA ARG A 98 -2.77 -13.68 -11.16
C ARG A 98 -2.16 -12.35 -11.61
N LEU A 99 -0.93 -12.05 -11.15
CA LEU A 99 -0.20 -10.87 -11.62
C LEU A 99 0.04 -10.90 -13.13
N LEU A 100 0.45 -12.05 -13.68
CA LEU A 100 0.63 -12.20 -15.14
C LEU A 100 -0.67 -11.91 -15.89
N GLU A 101 -1.79 -12.48 -15.47
CA GLU A 101 -3.11 -12.23 -16.08
C GLU A 101 -3.47 -10.74 -16.09
N ILE A 102 -3.26 -10.05 -14.95
CA ILE A 102 -3.50 -8.61 -14.84
C ILE A 102 -2.61 -7.83 -15.82
N CYS A 103 -1.33 -8.19 -15.89
CA CYS A 103 -0.37 -7.52 -16.78
C CYS A 103 -0.68 -7.77 -18.27
N GLU A 104 -1.13 -8.97 -18.65
CA GLU A 104 -1.54 -9.26 -20.04
C GLU A 104 -2.81 -8.49 -20.40
N ASN A 105 -3.83 -8.54 -19.55
CA ASN A 105 -5.07 -7.79 -19.75
C ASN A 105 -4.82 -6.27 -19.85
N ALA A 106 -3.93 -5.74 -19.02
CA ALA A 106 -3.54 -4.34 -19.07
C ALA A 106 -2.86 -3.99 -20.40
N LYS A 107 -1.95 -4.85 -20.87
CA LYS A 107 -1.25 -4.68 -22.14
C LYS A 107 -2.24 -4.67 -23.33
N GLU A 108 -3.18 -5.61 -23.38
CA GLU A 108 -4.22 -5.67 -24.42
C GLU A 108 -5.09 -4.42 -24.45
N GLN A 109 -5.36 -3.82 -23.29
CA GLN A 109 -6.10 -2.56 -23.16
C GLN A 109 -5.25 -1.30 -23.38
N GLY A 110 -3.99 -1.44 -23.75
CA GLY A 110 -3.05 -0.32 -23.91
C GLY A 110 -2.80 0.44 -22.61
N ARG A 111 -2.85 -0.23 -21.45
CA ARG A 111 -2.61 0.33 -20.12
C ARG A 111 -1.20 0.01 -19.65
N LYS A 112 -0.63 0.89 -18.83
CA LYS A 112 0.64 0.66 -18.13
C LYS A 112 0.38 0.27 -16.68
N VAL A 113 1.20 -0.64 -16.17
CA VAL A 113 1.07 -1.22 -14.83
C VAL A 113 2.19 -0.74 -13.94
N ILE A 114 1.87 -0.42 -12.68
CA ILE A 114 2.84 -0.34 -11.61
C ILE A 114 2.58 -1.42 -10.57
N VAL A 115 3.62 -2.13 -10.16
CA VAL A 115 3.57 -3.17 -9.13
C VAL A 115 4.30 -2.72 -7.89
N PHE A 116 3.61 -2.77 -6.76
CA PHE A 116 4.16 -2.43 -5.45
C PHE A 116 4.30 -3.66 -4.56
N SER A 117 5.40 -3.72 -3.85
CA SER A 117 5.59 -4.61 -2.71
C SER A 117 6.40 -3.92 -1.61
N PHE A 118 6.18 -4.31 -0.37
CA PHE A 118 7.05 -3.97 0.75
C PHE A 118 8.41 -4.68 0.62
N PHE A 119 8.40 -5.91 0.08
CA PHE A 119 9.54 -6.81 0.04
C PHE A 119 10.32 -6.69 -1.26
N ARG A 120 11.60 -6.34 -1.18
CA ARG A 120 12.48 -6.28 -2.35
C ARG A 120 12.60 -7.65 -3.05
N ASN A 121 12.73 -8.73 -2.28
CA ASN A 121 12.81 -10.08 -2.82
C ASN A 121 11.57 -10.46 -3.66
N THR A 122 10.39 -10.05 -3.23
CA THR A 122 9.15 -10.20 -4.02
C THR A 122 9.26 -9.46 -5.36
N LEU A 123 9.77 -8.23 -5.36
CA LEU A 123 9.94 -7.45 -6.59
C LEU A 123 10.97 -8.08 -7.54
N GLU A 124 12.05 -8.66 -7.02
CA GLU A 124 13.04 -9.40 -7.81
C GLU A 124 12.39 -10.62 -8.50
N LYS A 125 11.50 -11.33 -7.80
CA LYS A 125 10.72 -12.45 -8.37
C LYS A 125 9.70 -11.96 -9.40
N VAL A 126 9.04 -10.83 -9.16
CA VAL A 126 8.16 -10.18 -10.14
C VAL A 126 8.95 -9.84 -11.43
N CYS A 127 10.15 -9.28 -11.31
CA CYS A 127 10.99 -9.01 -12.49
C CYS A 127 11.42 -10.29 -13.21
N THR A 128 11.77 -11.34 -12.48
CA THR A 128 12.06 -12.66 -13.07
C THR A 128 10.86 -13.20 -13.84
N LEU A 129 9.65 -13.06 -13.30
CA LEU A 129 8.40 -13.50 -13.92
C LEU A 129 8.05 -12.72 -15.19
N LEU A 130 8.25 -11.40 -15.18
CA LEU A 130 7.89 -10.50 -16.29
C LEU A 130 8.98 -10.40 -17.37
N GLY A 131 10.23 -10.79 -17.07
CA GLY A 131 11.35 -10.71 -17.99
C GLY A 131 11.59 -9.29 -18.51
N ASP A 132 11.76 -9.15 -19.82
CA ASP A 132 12.08 -7.87 -20.47
C ASP A 132 11.01 -6.79 -20.32
N ARG A 133 9.83 -7.13 -19.82
CA ARG A 133 8.78 -6.16 -19.53
C ARG A 133 8.96 -5.44 -18.19
N CYS A 134 9.84 -5.93 -17.33
CA CYS A 134 10.09 -5.35 -16.03
C CYS A 134 11.05 -4.17 -16.14
N SER A 135 10.70 -3.04 -15.56
CA SER A 135 11.64 -1.93 -15.36
C SER A 135 12.72 -2.29 -14.33
N GLN A 136 13.74 -1.46 -14.20
CA GLN A 136 14.60 -1.51 -13.03
C GLN A 136 13.77 -1.27 -11.76
N ILE A 137 14.04 -2.03 -10.68
CA ILE A 137 13.32 -1.93 -9.41
C ILE A 137 13.63 -0.59 -8.74
N ILE A 138 12.60 0.17 -8.40
CA ILE A 138 12.72 1.36 -7.56
C ILE A 138 12.72 0.92 -6.09
N SER A 139 13.84 1.06 -5.41
CA SER A 139 14.04 0.72 -4.00
C SER A 139 14.61 1.89 -3.19
N GLY A 140 14.68 1.73 -1.86
CA GLY A 140 15.15 2.78 -0.95
C GLY A 140 16.60 3.19 -1.14
N ASP A 141 17.44 2.29 -1.63
CA ASP A 141 18.88 2.46 -1.87
C ASP A 141 19.22 3.17 -3.18
N ILE A 142 18.24 3.37 -4.08
CA ILE A 142 18.46 4.07 -5.36
C ILE A 142 18.38 5.59 -5.15
N SER A 143 19.30 6.32 -5.78
CA SER A 143 19.34 7.78 -5.70
C SER A 143 18.07 8.42 -6.33
N PRO A 144 17.66 9.61 -5.87
CA PRO A 144 16.50 10.30 -6.45
C PRO A 144 16.61 10.55 -7.95
N ALA A 145 17.82 10.85 -8.46
CA ALA A 145 18.05 11.08 -9.87
C ALA A 145 17.81 9.82 -10.72
N VAL A 146 18.29 8.66 -10.26
CA VAL A 146 18.08 7.38 -10.95
C VAL A 146 16.61 6.96 -10.89
N ARG A 147 15.93 7.19 -9.74
CA ARG A 147 14.48 6.94 -9.64
C ARG A 147 13.70 7.75 -10.67
N GLN A 148 14.03 9.03 -10.82
CA GLN A 148 13.37 9.88 -11.81
C GLN A 148 13.63 9.39 -13.23
N GLN A 149 14.86 9.00 -13.56
CA GLN A 149 15.19 8.42 -14.86
C GLN A 149 14.35 7.17 -15.17
N ILE A 150 14.23 6.24 -14.22
CA ILE A 150 13.41 5.01 -14.39
C ILE A 150 11.95 5.38 -14.67
N VAL A 151 11.42 6.37 -13.96
CA VAL A 151 10.04 6.84 -14.17
C VAL A 151 9.88 7.53 -15.53
N ASP A 152 10.84 8.30 -15.96
CA ASP A 152 10.81 8.98 -17.27
C ASP A 152 10.88 7.95 -18.42
N GLU A 153 11.73 6.93 -18.30
CA GLU A 153 11.78 5.80 -19.23
C GLU A 153 10.46 5.04 -19.28
N PHE A 154 9.87 4.75 -18.13
CA PHE A 154 8.55 4.11 -18.04
C PHE A 154 7.45 4.98 -18.66
N ASN A 155 7.46 6.30 -18.41
CA ASN A 155 6.47 7.20 -18.96
C ASN A 155 6.56 7.27 -20.49
N ALA A 156 7.77 7.16 -21.07
CA ALA A 156 8.03 7.17 -22.52
C ALA A 156 7.80 5.80 -23.19
N ALA A 157 7.83 4.69 -22.43
CA ALA A 157 7.70 3.34 -22.96
C ALA A 157 6.30 3.08 -23.53
N GLU A 158 6.15 2.02 -24.32
CA GLU A 158 4.86 1.52 -24.80
C GLU A 158 4.07 0.78 -23.71
N ALA A 159 2.79 0.50 -23.99
CA ALA A 159 1.97 -0.36 -23.12
C ALA A 159 2.57 -1.76 -23.00
N GLY A 160 2.44 -2.37 -21.82
CA GLY A 160 3.00 -3.70 -21.52
C GLY A 160 4.31 -3.66 -20.73
N VAL A 161 4.98 -2.50 -20.64
CA VAL A 161 6.06 -2.31 -19.66
C VAL A 161 5.45 -2.13 -18.27
N VAL A 162 6.07 -2.80 -17.29
CA VAL A 162 5.65 -2.81 -15.90
C VAL A 162 6.69 -2.10 -15.04
N LEU A 163 6.29 -1.05 -14.36
CA LEU A 163 7.12 -0.39 -13.36
C LEU A 163 7.04 -1.17 -12.05
N VAL A 164 8.18 -1.40 -11.41
CA VAL A 164 8.26 -2.19 -10.18
C VAL A 164 8.91 -1.35 -9.07
N SER A 165 8.24 -1.21 -7.93
CA SER A 165 8.70 -0.32 -6.86
C SER A 165 8.41 -0.87 -5.46
N GLN A 166 9.37 -0.68 -4.55
CA GLN A 166 9.04 -0.78 -3.12
C GLN A 166 8.04 0.33 -2.76
N VAL A 167 6.99 -0.05 -2.03
CA VAL A 167 5.91 0.87 -1.67
C VAL A 167 6.42 2.09 -0.91
N GLN A 168 7.42 1.92 -0.03
CA GLN A 168 8.03 3.01 0.74
C GLN A 168 8.95 3.90 -0.11
N ALA A 169 9.63 3.34 -1.10
CA ALA A 169 10.53 4.09 -1.99
C ALA A 169 9.76 4.96 -3.00
N GLY A 170 8.59 4.50 -3.42
CA GLY A 170 7.66 5.27 -4.25
C GLY A 170 7.05 6.49 -3.53
N GLY A 171 7.24 6.60 -2.20
CA GLY A 171 6.64 7.65 -1.36
C GLY A 171 7.21 9.07 -1.57
N THR A 172 8.32 9.25 -2.26
CA THR A 172 8.99 10.55 -2.41
C THR A 172 8.77 11.17 -3.79
N GLY A 173 7.63 11.84 -3.98
CA GLY A 173 7.45 12.83 -5.05
C GLY A 173 7.40 12.34 -6.51
N LEU A 174 7.55 11.05 -6.78
CA LEU A 174 7.54 10.51 -8.15
C LEU A 174 6.18 10.72 -8.84
N ASN A 175 6.21 11.12 -10.10
CA ASN A 175 5.03 11.27 -10.94
C ASN A 175 4.88 10.08 -11.88
N ILE A 176 3.93 9.19 -11.59
CA ILE A 176 3.72 7.93 -12.31
C ILE A 176 2.35 7.94 -13.00
N GLN A 177 1.96 9.07 -13.57
CA GLN A 177 0.67 9.26 -14.23
C GLN A 177 0.46 8.37 -15.46
N ALA A 178 1.53 7.85 -16.07
CA ALA A 178 1.40 6.93 -17.19
C ALA A 178 0.80 5.58 -16.78
N ALA A 179 0.91 5.19 -15.50
CA ALA A 179 0.26 4.00 -14.99
C ALA A 179 -1.24 4.25 -14.75
N SER A 180 -2.07 3.36 -15.25
CA SER A 180 -3.51 3.31 -14.96
C SER A 180 -3.95 1.98 -14.35
N VAL A 181 -2.98 1.09 -14.04
CA VAL A 181 -3.19 -0.12 -13.25
C VAL A 181 -2.14 -0.15 -12.16
N VAL A 182 -2.59 -0.29 -10.92
CA VAL A 182 -1.77 -0.37 -9.71
C VAL A 182 -1.98 -1.74 -9.09
N VAL A 183 -0.91 -2.49 -8.85
CA VAL A 183 -1.01 -3.81 -8.23
C VAL A 183 -0.19 -3.84 -6.94
N PHE A 184 -0.80 -4.33 -5.86
CA PHE A 184 -0.11 -4.63 -4.61
C PHE A 184 0.08 -6.14 -4.47
N CYS A 185 1.33 -6.58 -4.30
CA CYS A 185 1.67 -8.01 -4.16
C CYS A 185 1.20 -8.62 -2.83
N GLU A 186 0.97 -7.79 -1.81
CA GLU A 186 0.48 -8.16 -0.48
C GLU A 186 -0.19 -6.97 0.20
N PRO A 187 -1.09 -7.19 1.20
CA PRO A 187 -1.67 -6.11 2.00
C PRO A 187 -0.58 -5.31 2.72
N GLN A 188 -0.70 -3.99 2.72
CA GLN A 188 0.23 -3.14 3.45
C GLN A 188 -0.17 -3.03 4.93
N LEU A 189 0.77 -2.64 5.81
CA LEU A 189 0.53 -2.59 7.26
C LEU A 189 -0.36 -1.42 7.68
N THR A 190 -0.50 -0.41 6.84
CA THR A 190 -1.39 0.73 7.08
C THR A 190 -2.05 1.19 5.79
N PRO A 191 -3.33 1.59 5.82
CA PRO A 191 -4.02 2.15 4.65
C PRO A 191 -3.31 3.38 4.07
N ALA A 192 -2.70 4.20 4.90
CA ALA A 192 -1.99 5.41 4.49
C ALA A 192 -0.85 5.13 3.50
N ILE A 193 -0.13 4.00 3.66
CA ILE A 193 0.94 3.58 2.76
C ILE A 193 0.38 3.26 1.36
N GLU A 194 -0.72 2.51 1.28
CA GLU A 194 -1.40 2.20 0.01
C GLU A 194 -1.95 3.47 -0.65
N ASN A 195 -2.64 4.31 0.11
CA ASN A 195 -3.20 5.57 -0.39
C ASN A 195 -2.12 6.50 -0.96
N GLN A 196 -0.94 6.56 -0.32
CA GLN A 196 0.20 7.31 -0.85
C GLN A 196 0.72 6.72 -2.16
N ALA A 197 0.81 5.40 -2.27
CA ALA A 197 1.26 4.73 -3.48
C ALA A 197 0.25 4.92 -4.63
N ILE A 198 -1.05 4.74 -4.37
CA ILE A 198 -2.13 4.99 -5.34
C ILE A 198 -2.09 6.43 -5.83
N ALA A 199 -1.87 7.39 -4.94
CA ALA A 199 -1.79 8.82 -5.27
C ALA A 199 -0.65 9.20 -6.23
N ARG A 200 0.29 8.30 -6.55
CA ARG A 200 1.32 8.50 -7.58
C ARG A 200 0.79 8.31 -9.00
N ALA A 201 -0.14 7.39 -9.18
CA ALA A 201 -0.83 7.14 -10.44
C ALA A 201 -2.14 7.93 -10.54
N TYR A 202 -2.93 7.95 -9.46
CA TYR A 202 -4.21 8.65 -9.40
C TYR A 202 -4.05 10.08 -8.90
N ARG A 203 -3.78 10.99 -9.84
CA ARG A 203 -3.54 12.41 -9.56
C ARG A 203 -3.95 13.29 -10.72
N MET A 204 -3.91 14.61 -10.52
CA MET A 204 -4.22 15.60 -11.55
C MET A 204 -3.40 15.34 -12.82
N GLY A 205 -4.08 15.31 -13.97
CA GLY A 205 -3.52 14.95 -15.27
C GLY A 205 -3.68 13.47 -15.65
N GLN A 206 -4.23 12.62 -14.76
CA GLN A 206 -4.67 11.27 -15.14
C GLN A 206 -5.92 11.37 -16.04
N THR A 207 -5.87 10.70 -17.18
CA THR A 207 -6.94 10.76 -18.20
C THR A 207 -7.73 9.46 -18.33
N ARG A 208 -7.31 8.42 -17.61
CA ARG A 208 -7.94 7.09 -17.60
C ARG A 208 -8.32 6.69 -16.19
N ASP A 209 -9.39 5.90 -16.06
CA ASP A 209 -9.72 5.25 -14.79
C ASP A 209 -8.53 4.48 -14.27
N VAL A 210 -8.27 4.59 -12.98
CA VAL A 210 -7.18 3.86 -12.32
C VAL A 210 -7.75 2.62 -11.66
N LEU A 211 -7.24 1.46 -12.08
CA LEU A 211 -7.56 0.17 -11.50
C LEU A 211 -6.54 -0.13 -10.41
N VAL A 212 -7.00 -0.49 -9.23
CA VAL A 212 -6.15 -0.92 -8.12
C VAL A 212 -6.48 -2.36 -7.77
N ASP A 213 -5.54 -3.26 -8.01
CA ASP A 213 -5.67 -4.68 -7.73
C ASP A 213 -4.81 -5.07 -6.52
N ARG A 214 -5.43 -5.65 -5.48
CA ARG A 214 -4.72 -6.20 -4.31
C ARG A 214 -4.68 -7.70 -4.41
N LEU A 215 -3.49 -8.28 -4.53
CA LEU A 215 -3.30 -9.74 -4.54
C LEU A 215 -3.37 -10.28 -3.11
N LEU A 216 -4.36 -11.10 -2.85
CA LEU A 216 -4.66 -11.64 -1.53
C LEU A 216 -4.68 -13.17 -1.59
N ALA A 217 -4.19 -13.82 -0.55
CA ALA A 217 -4.26 -15.27 -0.43
C ALA A 217 -5.48 -15.64 0.41
N ASP A 218 -6.33 -16.49 -0.16
CA ASP A 218 -7.53 -17.02 0.48
C ASP A 218 -7.18 -17.96 1.64
N GLU A 219 -8.01 -18.01 2.66
CA GLU A 219 -7.82 -18.82 3.87
C GLU A 219 -6.48 -18.57 4.59
N THR A 220 -5.96 -17.36 4.53
CA THR A 220 -4.69 -16.97 5.14
C THR A 220 -4.80 -15.75 6.05
N ILE A 221 -3.66 -15.35 6.59
CA ILE A 221 -3.52 -14.12 7.38
C ILE A 221 -3.98 -12.87 6.61
N ASP A 222 -4.01 -12.88 5.27
CA ASP A 222 -4.40 -11.73 4.44
C ASP A 222 -5.85 -11.30 4.72
N GLU A 223 -6.77 -12.25 4.93
CA GLU A 223 -8.18 -11.95 5.28
C GLU A 223 -8.26 -11.14 6.58
N ARG A 224 -7.62 -11.64 7.63
CA ARG A 224 -7.63 -10.98 8.94
C ARG A 224 -6.92 -9.63 8.91
N MET A 225 -5.85 -9.52 8.12
CA MET A 225 -5.17 -8.24 7.90
C MET A 225 -6.11 -7.22 7.27
N LEU A 226 -6.87 -7.59 6.24
CA LEU A 226 -7.83 -6.69 5.60
C LEU A 226 -8.95 -6.26 6.55
N GLU A 227 -9.51 -7.18 7.34
CA GLU A 227 -10.52 -6.85 8.35
C GLU A 227 -9.99 -5.79 9.33
N ILE A 228 -8.78 -6.00 9.86
CA ILE A 228 -8.16 -5.07 10.81
C ILE A 228 -7.86 -3.72 10.13
N LEU A 229 -7.33 -3.74 8.91
CA LEU A 229 -7.02 -2.51 8.16
C LEU A 229 -8.30 -1.74 7.82
N SER A 230 -9.37 -2.45 7.43
CA SER A 230 -10.68 -1.86 7.14
C SER A 230 -11.31 -1.23 8.39
N ALA A 231 -11.22 -1.92 9.55
CA ALA A 231 -11.68 -1.36 10.81
C ALA A 231 -10.89 -0.10 11.18
N LYS A 232 -9.55 -0.15 11.08
CA LYS A 232 -8.68 1.00 11.34
C LYS A 232 -8.94 2.16 10.37
N GLN A 233 -9.24 1.87 9.09
CA GLN A 233 -9.59 2.93 8.13
C GLN A 233 -10.90 3.61 8.53
N LYS A 234 -11.92 2.84 8.92
CA LYS A 234 -13.19 3.41 9.39
C LYS A 234 -13.04 4.25 10.66
N GLU A 235 -12.23 3.77 11.60
CA GLU A 235 -11.89 4.56 12.79
C GLU A 235 -11.14 5.83 12.39
N PHE A 236 -10.16 5.71 11.49
CA PHE A 236 -9.41 6.86 10.98
C PHE A 236 -10.32 7.85 10.27
N ASP A 237 -11.23 7.42 9.43
CA ASP A 237 -12.15 8.31 8.71
C ASP A 237 -13.11 9.01 9.69
N ALA A 238 -13.65 8.28 10.66
CA ALA A 238 -14.45 8.85 11.74
C ALA A 238 -13.66 9.85 12.60
N PHE A 239 -12.38 9.55 12.90
CA PHE A 239 -11.49 10.45 13.65
C PHE A 239 -10.87 11.54 12.75
N ALA A 240 -10.67 11.31 11.47
CA ALA A 240 -10.11 12.29 10.55
C ALA A 240 -11.13 13.34 10.11
N GLU A 241 -12.40 12.97 10.12
CA GLU A 241 -13.44 13.99 10.27
C GLU A 241 -13.29 14.72 11.61
N ASP A 242 -12.73 14.08 12.63
CA ASP A 242 -12.66 14.57 14.00
C ASP A 242 -11.27 14.97 14.55
N SER A 243 -10.12 14.49 14.06
CA SER A 243 -8.81 14.99 14.52
C SER A 243 -7.59 14.54 13.73
N VAL A 244 -6.56 15.40 13.73
CA VAL A 244 -5.21 15.20 13.15
C VAL A 244 -4.35 14.18 13.95
N ILE A 245 -4.84 13.65 15.06
CA ILE A 245 -4.09 12.78 15.98
C ILE A 245 -4.09 11.33 15.50
N GLY A 246 -5.06 10.91 14.67
CA GLY A 246 -5.18 9.54 14.19
C GLY A 246 -3.95 9.00 13.42
N ASP A 247 -3.33 9.84 12.59
CA ASP A 247 -2.19 9.43 11.74
C ASP A 247 -0.95 8.99 12.54
N LEU A 248 -0.70 9.56 13.70
CA LEU A 248 0.49 9.27 14.51
C LEU A 248 0.33 8.02 15.39
N GLN A 249 -0.88 7.71 15.84
CA GLN A 249 -1.14 6.52 16.63
C GLN A 249 -1.22 5.25 15.77
N MET A 250 -1.73 5.34 14.53
CA MET A 250 -1.78 4.19 13.61
C MET A 250 -0.41 3.66 13.19
N GLN A 251 0.62 4.51 13.13
CA GLN A 251 1.97 4.11 12.71
C GLN A 251 2.77 3.40 13.81
N SER A 252 2.39 3.53 15.07
CA SER A 252 3.20 3.07 16.20
C SER A 252 2.71 1.78 16.86
N ASP A 253 1.45 1.40 16.72
CA ASP A 253 0.92 0.20 17.36
C ASP A 253 0.97 -1.02 16.43
N THR A 254 2.04 -1.79 16.57
CA THR A 254 2.24 -3.09 15.88
C THR A 254 1.89 -4.29 16.75
N SER A 255 1.35 -4.08 17.95
CA SER A 255 1.00 -5.16 18.90
C SER A 255 -0.03 -6.15 18.33
N TRP A 256 -0.93 -5.65 17.48
CA TRP A 256 -1.93 -6.48 16.79
C TRP A 256 -1.31 -7.52 15.83
N LEU A 257 -0.11 -7.25 15.28
CA LEU A 257 0.58 -8.19 14.38
C LEU A 257 1.01 -9.46 15.10
N THR A 258 1.51 -9.33 16.33
CA THR A 258 1.88 -10.48 17.15
C THR A 258 0.66 -11.31 17.51
N LYS A 259 -0.44 -10.65 17.88
CA LYS A 259 -1.70 -11.30 18.20
C LYS A 259 -2.27 -12.05 16.98
N LEU A 260 -2.21 -11.43 15.81
CA LEU A 260 -2.66 -12.01 14.55
C LEU A 260 -1.90 -13.32 14.23
N VAL A 261 -0.58 -13.35 14.42
CA VAL A 261 0.22 -14.57 14.20
C VAL A 261 -0.16 -15.66 15.20
N GLN A 262 -0.40 -15.32 16.48
CA GLN A 262 -0.82 -16.29 17.50
C GLN A 262 -2.21 -16.88 17.20
N GLU A 263 -3.15 -16.06 16.74
CA GLU A 263 -4.48 -16.51 16.33
C GLU A 263 -4.37 -17.49 15.15
N GLU A 264 -3.51 -17.18 14.17
CA GLU A 264 -3.30 -18.03 13.00
C GLU A 264 -2.60 -19.35 13.36
N GLN A 265 -1.61 -19.35 14.26
CA GLN A 265 -1.01 -20.56 14.82
C GLN A 265 -2.05 -21.43 15.51
N SER A 266 -2.96 -20.83 16.27
CA SER A 266 -4.04 -21.55 16.96
C SER A 266 -5.03 -22.15 15.96
N ARG A 267 -5.36 -21.44 14.87
CA ARG A 267 -6.26 -21.91 13.81
C ARG A 267 -5.68 -23.15 13.10
N LEU A 268 -4.42 -23.10 12.72
CA LEU A 268 -3.76 -24.23 12.02
C LEU A 268 -3.45 -25.41 12.94
N GLY A 269 -3.20 -25.18 14.23
CA GLY A 269 -2.98 -26.24 15.21
C GLY A 269 -4.23 -27.04 15.60
N GLN A 270 -5.42 -26.60 15.20
CA GLN A 270 -6.70 -27.28 15.40
C GLN A 270 -7.17 -28.09 14.18
N GLN A 271 -6.48 -28.01 13.05
CA GLN A 271 -6.68 -28.79 11.83
C GLN A 271 -5.75 -30.01 11.80
#